data_3195003ffb25b1fe01128b6f09b52107
#
_entry.id   3195003ffb25b1fe01128b6f09b52107
#
_cell.length_a   1.000
_cell.length_b   1.000
_cell.length_c   1.000
_cell.angle_alpha   90.00
_cell.angle_beta   90.00
_cell.angle_gamma   90.00
#
_symmetry.space_group_name_H-M   'P 1'
#
loop_
_entity.id
_entity.type
_entity.pdbx_description
1 polymer ?
#
loop_
_entity_poly.entity_id
_entity_poly.type
_entity_poly.pdbx_seq_one_letter_code
_entity_poly.pdbx_strand_id
1 'polypeptide(L)'
;ISPLEAMQVGCPSIISHQSGCAEILTHAIKTDYWDIDAMADAIYAIVKYPAMYKSLSELGREEVNNIKWYDAGLKVRAIYDKVLHR
;
A
#
# COMPACT_ATOMS: atom_id res chain seq x y z
N ILE A 1 0.80 -1.15 13.06
CA ILE A 1 -0.14 -1.17 11.92
C ILE A 1 0.68 -1.18 10.64
N SER A 2 0.39 -2.13 9.77
CA SER A 2 1.06 -2.18 8.48
C SER A 2 0.51 -1.10 7.54
N PRO A 3 1.31 -0.65 6.55
CA PRO A 3 0.82 0.30 5.53
C PRO A 3 -0.44 -0.20 4.82
N LEU A 4 -0.57 -1.50 4.62
CA LEU A 4 -1.74 -2.09 3.98
C LEU A 4 -3.02 -1.84 4.77
N GLU A 5 -2.96 -1.98 6.10
CA GLU A 5 -4.11 -1.74 6.96
C GLU A 5 -4.51 -0.26 6.98
N ALA A 6 -3.52 0.64 7.04
CA ALA A 6 -3.77 2.08 6.98
C ALA A 6 -4.43 2.48 5.65
N MET A 7 -3.92 1.99 4.54
CA MET A 7 -4.46 2.29 3.22
C MET A 7 -5.86 1.71 3.01
N GLN A 8 -6.17 0.59 3.65
CA GLN A 8 -7.49 -0.02 3.58
C GLN A 8 -8.59 0.89 4.14
N VAL A 9 -8.29 1.65 5.16
CA VAL A 9 -9.23 2.62 5.74
C VAL A 9 -9.12 4.01 5.12
N GLY A 10 -8.39 4.14 4.03
CA GLY A 10 -8.27 5.38 3.28
C GLY A 10 -7.22 6.35 3.81
N CYS A 11 -6.30 5.90 4.64
CA CYS A 11 -5.21 6.73 5.13
C CYS A 11 -4.03 6.68 4.13
N PRO A 12 -3.61 7.82 3.54
CA PRO A 12 -2.42 7.85 2.72
C PRO A 12 -1.19 7.41 3.52
N SER A 13 -0.31 6.64 2.89
CA SER A 13 0.87 6.09 3.56
C SER A 13 2.16 6.61 2.94
N ILE A 14 3.12 6.91 3.80
CA ILE A 14 4.50 7.22 3.42
C ILE A 14 5.33 6.06 3.92
N ILE A 15 6.01 5.37 3.02
CA ILE A 15 6.78 4.18 3.36
C ILE A 15 8.23 4.34 2.93
N SER A 16 9.11 3.58 3.59
CA SER A 16 10.51 3.52 3.21
C SER A 16 10.70 2.65 1.97
N HIS A 17 11.59 3.06 1.06
CA HIS A 17 12.00 2.23 -0.08
C HIS A 17 12.57 0.88 0.38
N GLN A 18 13.11 0.82 1.59
CA GLN A 18 13.67 -0.39 2.17
C GLN A 18 12.61 -1.32 2.76
N SER A 19 11.36 -0.88 2.83
CA SER A 19 10.25 -1.70 3.28
C SER A 19 9.88 -2.76 2.24
N GLY A 20 9.52 -3.95 2.68
CA GLY A 20 9.02 -4.99 1.78
C GLY A 20 7.73 -4.60 1.06
N CYS A 21 6.95 -3.70 1.63
CA CYS A 21 5.73 -3.17 0.99
C CYS A 21 6.03 -2.23 -0.18
N ALA A 22 7.25 -1.66 -0.28
CA ALA A 22 7.58 -0.70 -1.32
C ALA A 22 7.54 -1.31 -2.72
N GLU A 23 7.78 -2.60 -2.84
CA GLU A 23 7.77 -3.29 -4.14
C GLU A 23 6.37 -3.49 -4.69
N ILE A 24 5.37 -3.63 -3.82
CA ILE A 24 4.01 -3.98 -4.22
C ILE A 24 3.04 -2.80 -4.18
N LEU A 25 3.36 -1.72 -3.47
CA LEU A 25 2.46 -0.56 -3.34
C LEU A 25 2.86 0.55 -4.31
N THR A 26 1.93 0.91 -5.20
CA THR A 26 2.13 1.98 -6.19
C THR A 26 1.61 3.32 -5.67
N HIS A 27 0.53 3.32 -4.89
CA HIS A 27 -0.16 4.53 -4.43
C HIS A 27 0.24 4.95 -3.01
N ALA A 28 1.44 4.59 -2.59
CA ALA A 28 2.08 5.09 -1.38
C ALA A 28 3.27 5.96 -1.76
N ILE A 29 3.53 7.00 -0.98
CA ILE A 29 4.72 7.83 -1.17
C ILE A 29 5.91 7.07 -0.61
N LYS A 30 6.98 6.97 -1.37
CA LYS A 30 8.18 6.22 -0.99
C LYS A 30 9.35 7.16 -0.79
N THR A 31 10.01 7.05 0.35
CA THR A 31 11.22 7.83 0.68
C THR A 31 12.28 6.90 1.26
N ASP A 32 13.55 7.28 1.12
CA ASP A 32 14.61 6.58 1.83
C ASP A 32 14.50 6.87 3.33
N TYR A 33 14.74 5.87 4.18
CA TYR A 33 14.54 6.01 5.63
C TYR A 33 15.45 7.08 6.26
N TRP A 34 16.58 7.40 5.61
CA TRP A 34 17.53 8.43 6.08
C TRP A 34 17.20 9.81 5.53
N ASP A 35 16.28 9.93 4.58
CA ASP A 35 15.96 11.21 3.94
C ASP A 35 14.81 11.90 4.67
N ILE A 36 15.16 12.54 5.78
CA ILE A 36 14.20 13.24 6.64
C ILE A 36 13.52 14.39 5.89
N ASP A 37 14.27 15.10 5.05
CA ASP A 37 13.74 16.24 4.29
C ASP A 37 12.67 15.80 3.28
N ALA A 38 12.93 14.71 2.56
CA ALA A 38 11.96 14.14 1.63
C ALA A 38 10.71 13.69 2.35
N MET A 39 10.85 13.07 3.51
CA MET A 39 9.73 12.63 4.32
C MET A 39 8.90 13.82 4.82
N ALA A 40 9.56 14.87 5.31
CA ALA A 40 8.90 16.09 5.76
C ALA A 40 8.16 16.77 4.61
N ASP A 41 8.77 16.85 3.43
CA ASP A 41 8.14 17.43 2.24
C ASP A 41 6.90 16.62 1.81
N ALA A 42 6.96 15.30 1.87
CA ALA A 42 5.83 14.44 1.56
C ALA A 42 4.66 14.66 2.53
N ILE A 43 4.94 14.74 3.83
CA ILE A 43 3.92 15.01 4.84
C ILE A 43 3.29 16.39 4.59
N TYR A 44 4.12 17.40 4.34
CA TYR A 44 3.65 18.75 4.06
C TYR A 44 2.74 18.79 2.83
N ALA A 45 3.13 18.13 1.76
CA ALA A 45 2.34 18.09 0.54
C ALA A 45 0.97 17.45 0.76
N ILE A 46 0.91 16.34 1.49
CA ILE A 46 -0.35 15.67 1.79
C ILE A 46 -1.28 16.56 2.61
N VAL A 47 -0.73 17.28 3.59
CA VAL A 47 -1.52 18.16 4.44
C VAL A 47 -1.97 19.42 3.69
N LYS A 48 -1.11 19.98 2.83
CA LYS A 48 -1.38 21.23 2.12
C LYS A 48 -2.31 21.06 0.93
N TYR A 49 -2.22 19.94 0.21
CA TYR A 49 -2.96 19.74 -1.03
C TYR A 49 -4.08 18.70 -0.84
N PRO A 50 -5.33 19.15 -0.58
CA PRO A 50 -6.46 18.22 -0.37
C PRO A 50 -6.71 17.26 -1.53
N ALA A 51 -6.46 17.69 -2.77
CA ALA A 51 -6.62 16.85 -3.94
C ALA A 51 -5.64 15.67 -3.94
N MET A 52 -4.39 15.90 -3.50
CA MET A 52 -3.39 14.87 -3.36
C MET A 52 -3.77 13.86 -2.28
N TYR A 53 -4.22 14.35 -1.12
CA TYR A 53 -4.71 13.49 -0.05
C TYR A 53 -5.84 12.59 -0.53
N LYS A 54 -6.85 13.19 -1.20
CA LYS A 54 -8.00 12.46 -1.69
C LYS A 54 -7.62 11.38 -2.71
N SER A 55 -6.75 11.73 -3.66
CA SER A 55 -6.27 10.76 -4.67
C SER A 55 -5.52 9.60 -4.03
N LEU A 56 -4.60 9.86 -3.11
CA LEU A 56 -3.85 8.81 -2.43
C LEU A 56 -4.76 7.96 -1.54
N SER A 57 -5.75 8.56 -0.89
CA SER A 57 -6.72 7.86 -0.07
C SER A 57 -7.55 6.88 -0.91
N GLU A 58 -8.13 7.36 -2.00
CA GLU A 58 -9.01 6.55 -2.85
C GLU A 58 -8.25 5.47 -3.63
N LEU A 59 -7.17 5.87 -4.30
CA LEU A 59 -6.37 4.95 -5.11
C LEU A 59 -5.63 3.93 -4.24
N GLY A 60 -5.14 4.35 -3.08
CA GLY A 60 -4.50 3.46 -2.13
C GLY A 60 -5.45 2.41 -1.58
N ARG A 61 -6.67 2.79 -1.23
CA ARG A 61 -7.70 1.86 -0.76
C ARG A 61 -8.05 0.84 -1.84
N GLU A 62 -8.23 1.29 -3.07
CA GLU A 62 -8.53 0.43 -4.21
C GLU A 62 -7.39 -0.56 -4.46
N GLU A 63 -6.15 -0.08 -4.43
CA GLU A 63 -4.96 -0.93 -4.62
C GLU A 63 -4.88 -2.04 -3.57
N VAL A 64 -5.08 -1.71 -2.29
CA VAL A 64 -5.04 -2.69 -1.21
C VAL A 64 -6.17 -3.71 -1.33
N ASN A 65 -7.37 -3.28 -1.70
CA ASN A 65 -8.47 -4.20 -1.93
C ASN A 65 -8.17 -5.18 -3.04
N ASN A 66 -7.56 -4.72 -4.13
CA ASN A 66 -7.15 -5.60 -5.24
C ASN A 66 -6.07 -6.59 -4.82
N ILE A 67 -5.10 -6.17 -4.01
CA ILE A 67 -4.08 -7.06 -3.47
C ILE A 67 -4.70 -8.15 -2.59
N LYS A 68 -5.66 -7.79 -1.75
CA LYS A 68 -6.36 -8.75 -0.88
C LYS A 68 -7.15 -9.79 -1.68
N TRP A 69 -7.85 -9.38 -2.73
CA TRP A 69 -8.57 -10.30 -3.60
C TRP A 69 -7.62 -11.23 -4.32
N TYR A 70 -6.49 -10.72 -4.80
CA TYR A 70 -5.47 -11.53 -5.46
C TYR A 70 -4.90 -12.59 -4.51
N ASP A 71 -4.57 -12.20 -3.27
CA ASP A 71 -4.08 -13.10 -2.23
C ASP A 71 -5.12 -14.19 -1.91
N ALA A 72 -6.37 -13.81 -1.76
CA ALA A 72 -7.45 -14.78 -1.52
C ALA A 72 -7.57 -15.77 -2.68
N GLY A 73 -7.48 -15.29 -3.91
CA GLY A 73 -7.50 -16.12 -5.10
C GLY A 73 -6.34 -17.13 -5.14
N LEU A 74 -5.13 -16.68 -4.79
CA LEU A 74 -3.97 -17.55 -4.71
C LEU A 74 -4.13 -18.63 -3.63
N LYS A 75 -4.69 -18.29 -2.48
CA LYS A 75 -4.94 -19.26 -1.42
C LYS A 75 -5.95 -20.32 -1.84
N VAL A 76 -7.03 -19.93 -2.50
CA VAL A 76 -8.03 -20.85 -3.02
C VAL A 76 -7.41 -21.77 -4.07
N ARG A 77 -6.63 -21.22 -4.99
CA ARG A 77 -5.94 -21.99 -6.02
C ARG A 77 -4.98 -23.01 -5.40
N ALA A 78 -4.23 -22.64 -4.38
CA ALA A 78 -3.33 -23.54 -3.67
C ALA A 78 -4.08 -24.71 -3.04
N ILE A 79 -5.26 -24.46 -2.46
CA ILE A 79 -6.11 -25.50 -1.90
C ILE A 79 -6.58 -26.47 -3.00
N TYR A 80 -7.05 -25.95 -4.13
CA TYR A 80 -7.45 -26.78 -5.27
C TYR A 80 -6.31 -27.66 -5.77
N ASP A 81 -5.14 -27.09 -5.97
CA ASP A 81 -3.96 -27.84 -6.42
C ASP A 81 -3.61 -28.96 -5.44
N LYS A 82 -3.67 -28.67 -4.14
CA LYS A 82 -3.40 -29.66 -3.10
C LYS A 82 -4.40 -30.83 -3.11
N VAL A 83 -5.66 -30.53 -3.35
CA VAL A 83 -6.71 -31.55 -3.42
C VAL A 83 -6.60 -32.39 -4.70
N LEU A 84 -6.35 -31.75 -5.85
CA LEU A 84 -6.29 -32.41 -7.14
C LEU A 84 -5.04 -33.29 -7.33
N HIS A 85 -3.95 -32.98 -6.61
CA HIS A 85 -2.67 -33.67 -6.73
C HIS A 85 -2.33 -34.55 -5.51
N ARG A 86 -3.31 -34.99 -4.79
CA ARG A 86 -3.14 -35.94 -3.70
C ARG A 86 -2.69 -37.31 -4.18
#